data_839cafe276b2cca205f91625a1f123e8
#
_entry.id   839cafe276b2cca205f91625a1f123e8
#
_cell.length_a   1.000
_cell.length_b   1.000
_cell.length_c   1.000
_cell.angle_alpha   90.00
_cell.angle_beta   90.00
_cell.angle_gamma   90.00
#
_symmetry.space_group_name_H-M   'P 1'
#
loop_
_entity.id
_entity.type
_entity.pdbx_description
1 polymer ?
#
loop_
_entity_poly.entity_id
_entity_poly.type
_entity_poly.pdbx_seq_one_letter_code
_entity_poly.pdbx_strand_id
1 'polypeptide(L)'
;MALAPRCVFLLPDAEPSMLITLLIIAITCIVSFMAFNNSRLMNDLILWPPAITRQREYHRLVTYGVVHADAMHLLVNMLTLFFFGRAMESFFAAHLGTLGFALFYIGGLVASILPTYLKNRANPNYRSLGASGAVSAVLFAFILLAPWVKIYIFFALPIPAIVYAVLYTGYSIYMDRRGQGNVNHSAHLWGAAYGVLFTLLMDPRVLGHFLNALMQPTF
;
A
#
# COMPACT_ATOMS: atom_id res chain seq x y z
N MET A 1 5.25 -18.80 9.99
CA MET A 1 5.19 -19.04 8.54
C MET A 1 6.60 -18.86 8.00
N ALA A 2 7.31 -19.94 7.72
CA ALA A 2 8.68 -19.90 7.21
C ALA A 2 8.64 -19.42 5.77
N LEU A 3 9.39 -18.36 5.44
CA LEU A 3 9.64 -17.93 4.06
C LEU A 3 10.29 -19.09 3.31
N ALA A 4 9.86 -19.36 2.08
CA ALA A 4 10.46 -20.39 1.25
C ALA A 4 11.98 -20.13 1.12
N PRO A 5 12.84 -21.15 1.14
CA PRO A 5 14.31 -21.01 1.26
C PRO A 5 14.99 -20.17 0.16
N ARG A 6 14.30 -19.83 -0.91
CA ARG A 6 14.83 -19.02 -2.03
C ARG A 6 14.62 -17.51 -1.91
N CYS A 7 13.72 -17.04 -1.04
CA CYS A 7 13.55 -15.60 -0.76
C CYS A 7 14.70 -15.04 0.09
N VAL A 8 15.45 -15.89 0.79
CA VAL A 8 16.57 -15.52 1.67
C VAL A 8 17.71 -14.80 0.91
N PHE A 9 17.87 -15.07 -0.39
CA PHE A 9 18.94 -14.47 -1.18
C PHE A 9 18.76 -12.95 -1.46
N LEU A 10 17.51 -12.45 -1.38
CA LEU A 10 17.22 -11.03 -1.59
C LEU A 10 16.98 -10.27 -0.26
N LEU A 11 16.88 -10.99 0.85
CA LEU A 11 16.77 -10.40 2.18
C LEU A 11 18.13 -10.53 2.88
N PRO A 12 18.67 -9.46 3.46
CA PRO A 12 19.93 -9.53 4.20
C PRO A 12 19.76 -10.38 5.46
N ASP A 13 20.88 -10.93 5.97
CA ASP A 13 20.96 -11.72 7.21
C ASP A 13 20.68 -10.91 8.49
N ALA A 14 20.20 -9.67 8.36
CA ALA A 14 19.81 -8.84 9.48
C ALA A 14 18.51 -9.37 10.13
N GLU A 15 18.46 -9.36 11.45
CA GLU A 15 17.21 -9.63 12.19
C GLU A 15 16.08 -8.77 11.62
N PRO A 16 14.97 -9.42 11.20
CA PRO A 16 13.91 -8.72 10.49
C PRO A 16 13.25 -7.68 11.40
N SER A 17 13.57 -6.41 11.18
CA SER A 17 12.90 -5.30 11.87
C SER A 17 11.44 -5.24 11.44
N MET A 18 10.58 -4.89 12.38
CA MET A 18 9.16 -4.60 12.14
C MET A 18 8.75 -3.27 12.81
N LEU A 19 9.74 -2.51 13.26
CA LEU A 19 9.50 -1.30 14.05
C LEU A 19 8.74 -0.23 13.28
N ILE A 20 9.18 0.08 12.07
CA ILE A 20 8.54 1.11 11.24
C ILE A 20 7.14 0.69 10.83
N THR A 21 6.95 -0.56 10.47
CA THR A 21 5.62 -1.13 10.16
C THR A 21 4.67 -0.97 11.35
N LEU A 22 5.11 -1.35 12.55
CA LEU A 22 4.29 -1.23 13.77
C LEU A 22 4.01 0.22 14.15
N LEU A 23 4.96 1.12 13.95
CA LEU A 23 4.77 2.55 14.19
C LEU A 23 3.72 3.13 13.23
N ILE A 24 3.78 2.80 11.94
CA ILE A 24 2.78 3.23 10.96
C ILE A 24 1.39 2.70 11.34
N ILE A 25 1.29 1.42 11.70
CA ILE A 25 0.03 0.80 12.14
C ILE A 25 -0.50 1.51 13.38
N ALA A 26 0.33 1.71 14.41
CA ALA A 26 -0.09 2.33 15.65
C ALA A 26 -0.60 3.76 15.44
N ILE A 27 0.16 4.60 14.72
CA ILE A 27 -0.23 5.98 14.39
C ILE A 27 -1.55 5.98 13.61
N THR A 28 -1.67 5.13 12.60
CA THR A 28 -2.86 5.05 11.74
C THR A 28 -4.09 4.61 12.54
N CYS A 29 -3.95 3.61 13.41
CA CYS A 29 -5.04 3.17 14.29
C CYS A 29 -5.47 4.28 15.25
N ILE A 30 -4.53 4.90 15.97
CA ILE A 30 -4.83 5.97 16.93
C ILE A 30 -5.56 7.11 16.25
N VAL A 31 -5.02 7.62 15.13
CA VAL A 31 -5.60 8.77 14.42
C VAL A 31 -6.96 8.42 13.83
N SER A 32 -7.13 7.23 13.23
CA SER A 32 -8.42 6.81 12.69
C SER A 32 -9.50 6.67 13.77
N PHE A 33 -9.17 6.04 14.93
CA PHE A 33 -10.13 5.92 16.03
C PHE A 33 -10.51 7.28 16.61
N MET A 34 -9.57 8.22 16.71
CA MET A 34 -9.88 9.59 17.12
C MET A 34 -10.79 10.29 16.11
N ALA A 35 -10.54 10.09 14.80
CA ALA A 35 -11.28 10.72 13.73
C ALA A 35 -12.71 10.18 13.56
N PHE A 36 -13.00 8.91 13.92
CA PHE A 36 -14.34 8.33 13.84
C PHE A 36 -15.40 9.13 14.63
N ASN A 37 -15.01 9.72 15.75
CA ASN A 37 -15.89 10.50 16.60
C ASN A 37 -15.56 12.01 16.56
N ASN A 38 -14.69 12.45 15.65
CA ASN A 38 -14.26 13.83 15.53
C ASN A 38 -14.26 14.28 14.08
N SER A 39 -15.41 14.81 13.62
CA SER A 39 -15.59 15.29 12.25
C SER A 39 -14.62 16.42 11.87
N ARG A 40 -14.18 17.25 12.83
CA ARG A 40 -13.18 18.30 12.59
C ARG A 40 -11.85 17.67 12.23
N LEU A 41 -11.35 16.74 13.07
CA LEU A 41 -10.10 16.03 12.82
C LEU A 41 -10.15 15.27 11.48
N MET A 42 -11.27 14.57 11.19
CA MET A 42 -11.48 13.91 9.90
C MET A 42 -11.36 14.90 8.74
N ASN A 43 -12.04 16.03 8.80
CA ASN A 43 -12.03 17.05 7.74
C ASN A 43 -10.66 17.72 7.56
N ASP A 44 -9.88 17.86 8.62
CA ASP A 44 -8.55 18.47 8.59
C ASP A 44 -7.52 17.53 7.94
N LEU A 45 -7.71 16.21 8.01
CA LEU A 45 -6.74 15.21 7.53
C LEU A 45 -7.10 14.59 6.16
N ILE A 46 -8.39 14.50 5.83
CA ILE A 46 -8.87 13.88 4.59
C ILE A 46 -8.33 14.60 3.35
N LEU A 47 -8.09 13.87 2.26
CA LEU A 47 -7.79 14.49 0.98
C LEU A 47 -8.96 15.34 0.51
N TRP A 48 -8.75 16.64 0.41
CA TRP A 48 -9.66 17.57 -0.20
C TRP A 48 -8.91 18.41 -1.24
N PRO A 49 -9.03 18.10 -2.54
CA PRO A 49 -8.24 18.71 -3.58
C PRO A 49 -8.28 20.25 -3.61
N PRO A 50 -9.43 20.93 -3.40
CA PRO A 50 -9.46 22.40 -3.36
C PRO A 50 -8.64 23.02 -2.24
N ALA A 51 -8.54 22.40 -1.05
CA ALA A 51 -7.69 22.90 0.03
C ALA A 51 -6.21 22.82 -0.35
N ILE A 52 -5.80 21.73 -1.00
CA ILE A 52 -4.42 21.60 -1.50
C ILE A 52 -4.13 22.68 -2.56
N THR A 53 -5.03 22.88 -3.51
CA THR A 53 -4.81 23.77 -4.64
C THR A 53 -4.86 25.26 -4.25
N ARG A 54 -5.84 25.64 -3.40
CA ARG A 54 -6.12 27.04 -3.07
C ARG A 54 -5.47 27.51 -1.78
N GLN A 55 -5.39 26.61 -0.79
CA GLN A 55 -4.90 26.92 0.57
C GLN A 55 -3.51 26.35 0.83
N ARG A 56 -2.92 25.63 -0.15
CA ARG A 56 -1.59 25.00 -0.07
C ARG A 56 -1.45 23.97 1.07
N GLU A 57 -2.54 23.29 1.41
CA GLU A 57 -2.55 22.25 2.46
C GLU A 57 -1.96 20.93 1.95
N TYR A 58 -0.68 20.96 1.55
CA TYR A 58 0.01 19.80 0.95
C TYR A 58 0.14 18.60 1.87
N HIS A 59 0.05 18.82 3.20
CA HIS A 59 0.04 17.72 4.18
C HIS A 59 -1.06 16.69 3.89
N ARG A 60 -2.18 17.11 3.28
CA ARG A 60 -3.30 16.23 2.91
C ARG A 60 -2.92 15.14 1.90
N LEU A 61 -1.81 15.31 1.17
CA LEU A 61 -1.28 14.26 0.27
C LEU A 61 -0.69 13.07 1.05
N VAL A 62 -0.49 13.20 2.35
CA VAL A 62 0.01 12.15 3.24
C VAL A 62 -1.01 11.82 4.33
N THR A 63 -1.60 12.84 4.97
CA THR A 63 -2.48 12.65 6.14
C THR A 63 -3.78 11.93 5.81
N TYR A 64 -4.24 11.95 4.57
CA TYR A 64 -5.42 11.18 4.15
C TYR A 64 -5.23 9.67 4.39
N GLY A 65 -3.99 9.19 4.40
CA GLY A 65 -3.63 7.79 4.63
C GLY A 65 -3.71 7.34 6.09
N VAL A 66 -3.82 8.26 7.07
CA VAL A 66 -3.96 7.91 8.49
C VAL A 66 -5.40 7.98 9.00
N VAL A 67 -6.37 8.33 8.13
CA VAL A 67 -7.81 8.33 8.45
C VAL A 67 -8.56 7.36 7.56
N HIS A 68 -9.59 6.70 8.10
CA HIS A 68 -10.37 5.66 7.42
C HIS A 68 -11.86 5.92 7.55
N ALA A 69 -12.66 5.39 6.62
CA ALA A 69 -14.11 5.59 6.61
C ALA A 69 -14.81 4.87 7.77
N ASP A 70 -14.32 3.68 8.09
CA ASP A 70 -14.88 2.79 9.11
C ASP A 70 -13.82 1.80 9.64
N ALA A 71 -14.20 1.05 10.68
CA ALA A 71 -13.31 0.11 11.35
C ALA A 71 -12.91 -1.08 10.45
N MET A 72 -13.77 -1.52 9.53
CA MET A 72 -13.45 -2.62 8.61
C MET A 72 -12.42 -2.19 7.58
N HIS A 73 -12.57 -0.98 7.03
CA HIS A 73 -11.60 -0.38 6.11
C HIS A 73 -10.23 -0.23 6.78
N LEU A 74 -10.19 0.26 8.03
CA LEU A 74 -8.96 0.33 8.83
C LEU A 74 -8.36 -1.06 9.05
N LEU A 75 -9.17 -2.02 9.50
CA LEU A 75 -8.72 -3.38 9.83
C LEU A 75 -8.05 -4.05 8.63
N VAL A 76 -8.68 -4.04 7.46
CA VAL A 76 -8.15 -4.69 6.25
C VAL A 76 -6.81 -4.07 5.85
N ASN A 77 -6.69 -2.73 5.88
CA ASN A 77 -5.43 -2.05 5.59
C ASN A 77 -4.33 -2.43 6.58
N MET A 78 -4.62 -2.38 7.87
CA MET A 78 -3.62 -2.64 8.91
C MET A 78 -3.19 -4.12 8.94
N LEU A 79 -4.11 -5.06 8.72
CA LEU A 79 -3.76 -6.47 8.59
C LEU A 79 -2.87 -6.73 7.36
N THR A 80 -3.20 -6.15 6.22
CA THR A 80 -2.37 -6.26 5.03
C THR A 80 -0.96 -5.70 5.28
N LEU A 81 -0.89 -4.51 5.89
CA LEU A 81 0.38 -3.90 6.25
C LEU A 81 1.17 -4.74 7.28
N PHE A 82 0.50 -5.32 8.26
CA PHE A 82 1.12 -6.19 9.27
C PHE A 82 1.77 -7.42 8.63
N PHE A 83 1.05 -8.12 7.73
CA PHE A 83 1.56 -9.35 7.14
C PHE A 83 2.67 -9.12 6.11
N PHE A 84 2.56 -8.08 5.29
CA PHE A 84 3.49 -7.84 4.19
C PHE A 84 4.54 -6.77 4.50
N GLY A 85 4.23 -5.87 5.42
CA GLY A 85 5.11 -4.76 5.79
C GLY A 85 6.44 -5.23 6.34
N ARG A 86 6.46 -6.28 7.18
CA ARG A 86 7.70 -6.81 7.76
C ARG A 86 8.72 -7.21 6.69
N ALA A 87 8.30 -7.96 5.69
CA ALA A 87 9.20 -8.40 4.62
C ALA A 87 9.71 -7.19 3.81
N MET A 88 8.84 -6.24 3.52
CA MET A 88 9.20 -5.04 2.77
C MET A 88 10.02 -4.05 3.59
N GLU A 89 9.80 -3.96 4.91
CA GLU A 89 10.67 -3.18 5.81
C GLU A 89 12.10 -3.70 5.77
N SER A 90 12.29 -5.03 5.88
CA SER A 90 13.62 -5.64 5.79
C SER A 90 14.27 -5.40 4.41
N PHE A 91 13.50 -5.56 3.34
CA PHE A 91 13.99 -5.31 1.98
C PHE A 91 14.45 -3.86 1.79
N PHE A 92 13.61 -2.88 2.13
CA PHE A 92 13.97 -1.47 1.95
C PHE A 92 15.00 -0.96 2.95
N ALA A 93 15.06 -1.52 4.17
CA ALA A 93 16.12 -1.21 5.11
C ALA A 93 17.49 -1.60 4.60
N ALA A 94 17.59 -2.72 3.89
CA ALA A 94 18.83 -3.17 3.26
C ALA A 94 19.34 -2.25 2.15
N HIS A 95 18.42 -1.60 1.42
CA HIS A 95 18.77 -0.77 0.26
C HIS A 95 18.88 0.73 0.59
N LEU A 96 18.10 1.20 1.55
CA LEU A 96 17.92 2.62 1.87
C LEU A 96 18.17 2.95 3.35
N GLY A 97 18.64 1.97 4.14
CA GLY A 97 18.81 2.12 5.58
C GLY A 97 17.48 2.05 6.35
N THR A 98 17.56 2.24 7.67
CA THR A 98 16.46 2.00 8.62
C THR A 98 15.16 2.72 8.25
N LEU A 99 15.22 3.91 7.66
CA LEU A 99 14.04 4.68 7.25
C LEU A 99 13.55 4.34 5.84
N GLY A 100 14.19 3.41 5.13
CA GLY A 100 13.87 3.07 3.74
C GLY A 100 12.41 2.68 3.53
N PHE A 101 11.85 1.89 4.45
CA PHE A 101 10.45 1.50 4.38
C PHE A 101 9.49 2.68 4.64
N ALA A 102 9.82 3.58 5.57
CA ALA A 102 9.02 4.77 5.80
C ALA A 102 8.99 5.69 4.56
N LEU A 103 10.13 5.88 3.91
CA LEU A 103 10.23 6.65 2.66
C LEU A 103 9.43 6.01 1.54
N PHE A 104 9.54 4.68 1.37
CA PHE A 104 8.74 3.92 0.40
C PHE A 104 7.24 4.07 0.68
N TYR A 105 6.80 3.92 1.94
CA TYR A 105 5.39 4.00 2.31
C TYR A 105 4.80 5.40 2.10
N ILE A 106 5.51 6.45 2.54
CA ILE A 106 5.10 7.85 2.33
C ILE A 106 5.09 8.19 0.82
N GLY A 107 6.12 7.77 0.09
CA GLY A 107 6.14 7.89 -1.37
C GLY A 107 4.96 7.20 -2.04
N GLY A 108 4.58 6.01 -1.54
CA GLY A 108 3.40 5.27 -1.96
C GLY A 108 2.08 6.01 -1.72
N LEU A 109 1.94 6.67 -0.56
CA LEU A 109 0.77 7.54 -0.28
C LEU A 109 0.69 8.65 -1.33
N VAL A 110 1.78 9.37 -1.57
CA VAL A 110 1.79 10.50 -2.52
C VAL A 110 1.59 10.03 -3.95
N ALA A 111 2.35 9.03 -4.41
CA ALA A 111 2.30 8.53 -5.78
C ALA A 111 0.92 7.96 -6.14
N SER A 112 0.31 7.22 -5.22
CA SER A 112 -1.01 6.60 -5.45
C SER A 112 -2.13 7.63 -5.59
N ILE A 113 -2.09 8.72 -4.83
CA ILE A 113 -3.18 9.71 -4.78
C ILE A 113 -3.00 10.85 -5.77
N LEU A 114 -1.78 11.09 -6.24
CA LEU A 114 -1.45 12.25 -7.09
C LEU A 114 -2.31 12.32 -8.37
N PRO A 115 -2.50 11.23 -9.15
CA PRO A 115 -3.36 11.27 -10.34
C PRO A 115 -4.81 11.62 -10.00
N THR A 116 -5.35 11.06 -8.91
CA THR A 116 -6.69 11.38 -8.43
C THR A 116 -6.81 12.85 -7.99
N TYR A 117 -5.81 13.36 -7.28
CA TYR A 117 -5.75 14.78 -6.90
C TYR A 117 -5.78 15.68 -8.15
N LEU A 118 -4.91 15.40 -9.13
CA LEU A 118 -4.82 16.21 -10.34
C LEU A 118 -6.12 16.24 -11.14
N LYS A 119 -6.78 15.08 -11.25
CA LYS A 119 -8.10 14.94 -11.91
C LYS A 119 -9.18 15.74 -11.21
N ASN A 120 -9.16 15.79 -9.87
CA ASN A 120 -10.23 16.38 -9.05
C ASN A 120 -9.87 17.73 -8.42
N ARG A 121 -8.76 18.38 -8.82
CA ARG A 121 -8.24 19.60 -8.18
C ARG A 121 -9.24 20.77 -8.11
N ALA A 122 -10.20 20.83 -9.02
CA ALA A 122 -11.25 21.84 -9.04
C ALA A 122 -12.61 21.36 -8.49
N ASN A 123 -12.74 20.07 -8.17
CA ASN A 123 -14.01 19.48 -7.71
C ASN A 123 -14.21 19.69 -6.19
N PRO A 124 -15.13 20.58 -5.74
CA PRO A 124 -15.31 20.88 -4.33
C PRO A 124 -15.96 19.73 -3.54
N ASN A 125 -16.59 18.79 -4.23
CA ASN A 125 -17.30 17.67 -3.62
C ASN A 125 -16.46 16.42 -3.47
N TYR A 126 -15.26 16.39 -4.11
CA TYR A 126 -14.39 15.21 -4.04
C TYR A 126 -13.69 15.12 -2.68
N ARG A 127 -13.74 13.94 -2.11
CA ARG A 127 -13.02 13.55 -0.88
C ARG A 127 -12.42 12.15 -1.07
N SER A 128 -11.25 11.91 -0.48
CA SER A 128 -10.66 10.57 -0.44
C SER A 128 -9.88 10.36 0.87
N LEU A 129 -9.87 9.13 1.37
CA LEU A 129 -9.18 8.76 2.60
C LEU A 129 -8.79 7.28 2.58
N GLY A 130 -7.87 6.91 3.46
CA GLY A 130 -7.41 5.54 3.65
C GLY A 130 -6.01 5.26 3.14
N ALA A 131 -5.32 4.35 3.81
CA ALA A 131 -3.95 3.92 3.51
C ALA A 131 -3.83 3.05 2.25
N SER A 132 -4.95 2.62 1.66
CA SER A 132 -5.02 1.50 0.71
C SER A 132 -4.13 1.65 -0.54
N GLY A 133 -3.84 2.89 -0.98
CA GLY A 133 -2.88 3.13 -2.07
C GLY A 133 -1.46 2.69 -1.70
N ALA A 134 -0.94 3.12 -0.54
CA ALA A 134 0.37 2.70 -0.05
C ALA A 134 0.39 1.22 0.37
N VAL A 135 -0.71 0.71 0.92
CA VAL A 135 -0.85 -0.73 1.25
C VAL A 135 -0.83 -1.58 -0.02
N SER A 136 -1.46 -1.12 -1.11
CA SER A 136 -1.32 -1.77 -2.43
C SER A 136 0.12 -1.75 -2.93
N ALA A 137 0.86 -0.65 -2.72
CA ALA A 137 2.28 -0.58 -3.06
C ALA A 137 3.10 -1.64 -2.30
N VAL A 138 2.90 -1.77 -0.98
CA VAL A 138 3.57 -2.78 -0.15
C VAL A 138 3.26 -4.20 -0.63
N LEU A 139 1.99 -4.48 -0.89
CA LEU A 139 1.55 -5.80 -1.33
C LEU A 139 2.12 -6.17 -2.70
N PHE A 140 2.10 -5.26 -3.68
CA PHE A 140 2.60 -5.53 -5.02
C PHE A 140 4.14 -5.61 -5.07
N ALA A 141 4.84 -4.83 -4.24
CA ALA A 141 6.28 -5.00 -4.03
C ALA A 141 6.61 -6.39 -3.45
N PHE A 142 5.83 -6.86 -2.46
CA PHE A 142 5.97 -8.20 -1.90
C PHE A 142 5.73 -9.32 -2.93
N ILE A 143 4.71 -9.17 -3.79
CA ILE A 143 4.39 -10.16 -4.82
C ILE A 143 5.53 -10.39 -5.81
N LEU A 144 6.34 -9.35 -6.11
CA LEU A 144 7.56 -9.51 -6.92
C LEU A 144 8.59 -10.43 -6.27
N LEU A 145 8.67 -10.42 -4.94
CA LEU A 145 9.62 -11.25 -4.19
C LEU A 145 9.11 -12.68 -3.99
N ALA A 146 7.79 -12.84 -3.84
CA ALA A 146 7.18 -14.11 -3.46
C ALA A 146 5.84 -14.36 -4.17
N PRO A 147 5.82 -14.58 -5.50
CA PRO A 147 4.59 -14.63 -6.30
C PRO A 147 3.69 -15.83 -5.97
N TRP A 148 4.23 -16.92 -5.43
CA TRP A 148 3.48 -18.15 -5.14
C TRP A 148 3.08 -18.31 -3.68
N VAL A 149 3.47 -17.38 -2.79
CA VAL A 149 2.99 -17.38 -1.40
C VAL A 149 1.46 -17.27 -1.39
N LYS A 150 0.82 -18.05 -0.52
CA LYS A 150 -0.64 -18.05 -0.39
C LYS A 150 -1.10 -16.84 0.42
N ILE A 151 -1.94 -16.01 -0.19
CA ILE A 151 -2.71 -14.96 0.47
C ILE A 151 -4.07 -15.54 0.84
N TYR A 152 -4.44 -15.43 2.11
CA TYR A 152 -5.70 -15.94 2.62
C TYR A 152 -6.77 -14.86 2.59
N ILE A 153 -7.66 -14.91 1.58
CA ILE A 153 -8.79 -13.98 1.50
C ILE A 153 -9.78 -14.35 2.61
N PHE A 154 -10.18 -13.36 3.40
CA PHE A 154 -11.04 -13.54 4.58
C PHE A 154 -10.54 -14.66 5.53
N PHE A 155 -9.21 -14.85 5.61
CA PHE A 155 -8.55 -15.90 6.42
C PHE A 155 -8.94 -17.34 6.07
N ALA A 156 -9.74 -17.57 5.03
CA ALA A 156 -10.30 -18.87 4.68
C ALA A 156 -9.83 -19.38 3.31
N LEU A 157 -9.81 -18.52 2.29
CA LEU A 157 -9.53 -18.91 0.91
C LEU A 157 -8.06 -18.64 0.55
N PRO A 158 -7.19 -19.66 0.43
CA PRO A 158 -5.81 -19.49 0.03
C PRO A 158 -5.72 -19.28 -1.50
N ILE A 159 -5.17 -18.15 -1.91
CA ILE A 159 -4.93 -17.83 -3.32
C ILE A 159 -3.45 -17.48 -3.48
N PRO A 160 -2.74 -18.00 -4.51
CA PRO A 160 -1.39 -17.56 -4.84
C PRO A 160 -1.34 -16.05 -5.04
N ALA A 161 -0.31 -15.39 -4.52
CA ALA A 161 -0.20 -13.94 -4.53
C ALA A 161 -0.24 -13.35 -5.94
N ILE A 162 0.35 -14.04 -6.94
CA ILE A 162 0.29 -13.61 -8.33
C ILE A 162 -1.13 -13.67 -8.91
N VAL A 163 -1.91 -14.72 -8.56
CA VAL A 163 -3.31 -14.83 -8.99
C VAL A 163 -4.14 -13.71 -8.35
N TYR A 164 -3.91 -13.47 -7.06
CA TYR A 164 -4.53 -12.33 -6.39
C TYR A 164 -4.21 -11.00 -7.09
N ALA A 165 -2.94 -10.75 -7.47
CA ALA A 165 -2.54 -9.53 -8.16
C ALA A 165 -3.28 -9.33 -9.48
N VAL A 166 -3.43 -10.39 -10.29
CA VAL A 166 -4.17 -10.33 -11.56
C VAL A 166 -5.64 -10.01 -11.32
N LEU A 167 -6.29 -10.74 -10.41
CA LEU A 167 -7.71 -10.52 -10.08
C LEU A 167 -7.96 -9.12 -9.49
N TYR A 168 -7.12 -8.69 -8.56
CA TYR A 168 -7.20 -7.37 -7.94
C TYR A 168 -7.04 -6.24 -8.96
N THR A 169 -6.04 -6.36 -9.85
CA THR A 169 -5.79 -5.36 -10.89
C THR A 169 -6.94 -5.32 -11.89
N GLY A 170 -7.41 -6.48 -12.38
CA GLY A 170 -8.54 -6.57 -13.30
C GLY A 170 -9.82 -5.98 -12.70
N TYR A 171 -10.13 -6.33 -11.45
CA TYR A 171 -11.28 -5.78 -10.72
C TYR A 171 -11.15 -4.27 -10.53
N SER A 172 -9.96 -3.79 -10.13
CA SER A 172 -9.75 -2.35 -9.91
C SER A 172 -9.86 -1.54 -11.20
N ILE A 173 -9.35 -2.04 -12.34
CA ILE A 173 -9.52 -1.41 -13.66
C ILE A 173 -11.00 -1.35 -14.04
N TYR A 174 -11.73 -2.45 -13.85
CA TYR A 174 -13.15 -2.53 -14.16
C TYR A 174 -13.97 -1.52 -13.35
N MET A 175 -13.72 -1.45 -12.04
CA MET A 175 -14.44 -0.53 -11.14
C MET A 175 -14.05 0.93 -11.36
N ASP A 176 -12.78 1.23 -11.63
CA ASP A 176 -12.32 2.59 -11.95
C ASP A 176 -13.01 3.13 -13.20
N ARG A 177 -13.15 2.28 -14.25
CA ARG A 177 -13.87 2.64 -15.49
C ARG A 177 -15.36 2.86 -15.28
N ARG A 178 -15.98 2.13 -14.36
CA ARG A 178 -17.39 2.32 -14.03
C ARG A 178 -17.66 3.62 -13.28
N GLY A 179 -16.68 4.14 -12.57
CA GLY A 179 -16.80 5.37 -11.78
C GLY A 179 -17.86 5.29 -10.67
N GLN A 180 -18.22 4.08 -10.24
CA GLN A 180 -19.24 3.82 -9.22
C GLN A 180 -18.59 3.30 -7.94
N GLY A 181 -19.17 3.68 -6.80
CA GLY A 181 -18.71 3.24 -5.47
C GLY A 181 -17.86 4.28 -4.75
N ASN A 182 -17.58 3.97 -3.47
CA ASN A 182 -16.86 4.86 -2.56
C ASN A 182 -15.35 4.52 -2.47
N VAL A 183 -14.88 3.55 -3.26
CA VAL A 183 -13.49 3.11 -3.25
C VAL A 183 -12.72 3.80 -4.37
N ASN A 184 -11.57 4.38 -4.04
CA ASN A 184 -10.68 4.98 -5.02
C ASN A 184 -9.80 3.93 -5.70
N HIS A 185 -10.37 3.23 -6.68
CA HIS A 185 -9.65 2.18 -7.42
C HIS A 185 -8.46 2.71 -8.21
N SER A 186 -8.50 3.96 -8.67
CA SER A 186 -7.37 4.63 -9.31
C SER A 186 -6.16 4.70 -8.36
N ALA A 187 -6.37 5.11 -7.10
CA ALA A 187 -5.29 5.14 -6.12
C ALA A 187 -4.70 3.74 -5.83
N HIS A 188 -5.52 2.69 -5.85
CA HIS A 188 -5.06 1.31 -5.71
C HIS A 188 -4.14 0.89 -6.86
N LEU A 189 -4.52 1.19 -8.10
CA LEU A 189 -3.74 0.87 -9.30
C LEU A 189 -2.41 1.63 -9.34
N TRP A 190 -2.44 2.94 -9.05
CA TRP A 190 -1.23 3.75 -9.00
C TRP A 190 -0.32 3.37 -7.85
N GLY A 191 -0.88 2.97 -6.71
CA GLY A 191 -0.13 2.40 -5.60
C GLY A 191 0.58 1.10 -5.99
N ALA A 192 -0.15 0.17 -6.60
CA ALA A 192 0.41 -1.08 -7.11
C ALA A 192 1.55 -0.83 -8.12
N ALA A 193 1.33 0.06 -9.09
CA ALA A 193 2.34 0.45 -10.07
C ALA A 193 3.58 1.07 -9.40
N TYR A 194 3.39 1.97 -8.44
CA TYR A 194 4.49 2.54 -7.66
C TYR A 194 5.27 1.46 -6.92
N GLY A 195 4.59 0.53 -6.24
CA GLY A 195 5.23 -0.56 -5.52
C GLY A 195 6.12 -1.41 -6.40
N VAL A 196 5.62 -1.80 -7.58
CA VAL A 196 6.40 -2.55 -8.58
C VAL A 196 7.59 -1.72 -9.08
N LEU A 197 7.35 -0.51 -9.56
CA LEU A 197 8.40 0.31 -10.20
C LEU A 197 9.48 0.70 -9.20
N PHE A 198 9.10 1.14 -7.99
CA PHE A 198 10.07 1.55 -6.97
C PHE A 198 10.95 0.36 -6.54
N THR A 199 10.38 -0.83 -6.35
CA THR A 199 11.12 -2.03 -5.98
C THR A 199 12.13 -2.41 -7.07
N LEU A 200 11.73 -2.37 -8.33
CA LEU A 200 12.62 -2.66 -9.47
C LEU A 200 13.71 -1.60 -9.67
N LEU A 201 13.42 -0.34 -9.33
CA LEU A 201 14.44 0.73 -9.35
C LEU A 201 15.47 0.55 -8.23
N MET A 202 15.05 0.07 -7.07
CA MET A 202 15.96 -0.18 -5.94
C MET A 202 16.84 -1.41 -6.17
N ASP A 203 16.28 -2.48 -6.71
CA ASP A 203 17.02 -3.67 -7.07
C ASP A 203 16.51 -4.29 -8.38
N PRO A 204 17.12 -3.97 -9.52
CA PRO A 204 16.72 -4.54 -10.82
C PRO A 204 16.80 -6.07 -10.90
N ARG A 205 17.59 -6.73 -10.02
CA ARG A 205 17.71 -8.19 -9.96
C ARG A 205 16.38 -8.85 -9.56
N VAL A 206 15.51 -8.11 -8.88
CA VAL A 206 14.15 -8.56 -8.51
C VAL A 206 13.35 -8.98 -9.74
N LEU A 207 13.53 -8.33 -10.90
CA LEU A 207 12.86 -8.73 -12.13
C LEU A 207 13.25 -10.15 -12.57
N GLY A 208 14.56 -10.44 -12.60
CA GLY A 208 15.06 -11.78 -12.94
C GLY A 208 14.59 -12.84 -11.94
N HIS A 209 14.61 -12.51 -10.64
CA HIS A 209 14.06 -13.36 -9.59
C HIS A 209 12.58 -13.66 -9.81
N PHE A 210 11.77 -12.63 -10.04
CA PHE A 210 10.33 -12.76 -10.27
C PHE A 210 10.02 -13.65 -11.47
N LEU A 211 10.67 -13.40 -12.62
CA LEU A 211 10.47 -14.20 -13.84
C LEU A 211 10.85 -15.67 -13.62
N ASN A 212 11.98 -15.93 -12.96
CA ASN A 212 12.40 -17.29 -12.61
C ASN A 212 11.42 -17.97 -11.63
N ALA A 213 10.94 -17.22 -10.63
CA ALA A 213 9.95 -17.75 -9.68
C ALA A 213 8.62 -18.09 -10.38
N LEU A 214 8.17 -17.29 -11.34
CA LEU A 214 6.95 -17.58 -12.11
C LEU A 214 7.03 -18.91 -12.88
N MET A 215 8.23 -19.25 -13.40
CA MET A 215 8.45 -20.51 -14.12
C MET A 215 8.57 -21.73 -13.21
N GLN A 216 8.67 -21.54 -11.91
CA GLN A 216 8.83 -22.60 -10.90
C GLN A 216 7.74 -22.50 -9.83
N PRO A 217 6.46 -22.77 -10.16
CA PRO A 217 5.37 -22.67 -9.20
C PRO A 217 5.60 -23.60 -8.00
N THR A 218 5.49 -23.05 -6.80
CA THR A 218 5.54 -23.80 -5.53
C THR A 218 4.14 -23.75 -4.92
N PHE A 219 3.42 -24.87 -5.01
CA PHE A 219 2.06 -25.01 -4.45
C PHE A 219 2.06 -25.56 -3.03
#